data_7cd4f85d57bad7d6a8a9ba638ab90d74
#
_entry.id   7cd4f85d57bad7d6a8a9ba638ab90d74
#
_cell.length_a   1.000
_cell.length_b   1.000
_cell.length_c   1.000
_cell.angle_alpha   90.00
_cell.angle_beta   90.00
_cell.angle_gamma   90.00
#
_symmetry.space_group_name_H-M   'P 1'
#
loop_
_entity.id
_entity.type
_entity.pdbx_description
1 polymer ?
#
loop_
_entity_poly.entity_id
_entity_poly.type
_entity_poly.pdbx_seq_one_letter_code
_entity_poly.pdbx_strand_id
1 'polypeptide(L)'
;CYDTANDPAYADVCLAESKIPGMEGKIVNRCTHIHGSKEDLLKKQLMTRLICHRVGGCMQRCMGSDALNALFSVTYDCDQACGTEYHKRLNKYLEYCQNNDLICNCAQTDVKGSRNPKYKRAHMQPDPDQFVHVVETNVDGIGVDGKPCKGIIVRGAKICNSNAPYVDEIIVNPTKFMSPDDSD
;
A
#
# COMPACT_ATOMS: atom_id res chain seq x y z
N CYS A 1 -15.72 11.92 2.06
CA CYS A 1 -14.31 11.84 2.53
C CYS A 1 -13.47 12.98 2.00
N TYR A 2 -13.47 13.21 0.68
CA TYR A 2 -12.68 14.29 0.05
C TYR A 2 -13.03 15.67 0.64
N ASP A 3 -14.30 16.04 0.63
CA ASP A 3 -14.76 17.34 1.15
C ASP A 3 -14.35 17.55 2.61
N THR A 4 -14.45 16.51 3.45
CA THR A 4 -14.06 16.61 4.86
C THR A 4 -12.55 16.75 5.02
N ALA A 5 -11.76 16.03 4.21
CA ALA A 5 -10.30 16.10 4.28
C ALA A 5 -9.76 17.46 3.81
N ASN A 6 -10.48 18.13 2.91
CA ASN A 6 -10.11 19.44 2.37
C ASN A 6 -10.82 20.62 3.03
N ASP A 7 -11.66 20.40 4.04
CA ASP A 7 -12.33 21.45 4.79
C ASP A 7 -11.31 22.14 5.73
N PRO A 8 -11.11 23.46 5.60
CA PRO A 8 -10.16 24.19 6.46
C PRO A 8 -10.41 24.03 7.96
N ALA A 9 -11.67 23.78 8.36
CA ALA A 9 -12.03 23.56 9.77
C ALA A 9 -11.38 22.29 10.36
N TYR A 10 -10.96 21.36 9.51
CA TYR A 10 -10.36 20.07 9.91
C TYR A 10 -8.91 19.90 9.43
N ALA A 11 -8.30 20.96 8.89
CA ALA A 11 -6.94 20.92 8.35
C ALA A 11 -5.92 20.38 9.37
N ASP A 12 -6.01 20.77 10.64
CA ASP A 12 -5.11 20.30 11.71
C ASP A 12 -5.15 18.76 11.89
N VAL A 13 -6.29 18.15 11.60
CA VAL A 13 -6.49 16.71 11.76
C VAL A 13 -6.24 15.95 10.46
N CYS A 14 -6.65 16.52 9.34
CA CYS A 14 -6.65 15.84 8.03
C CYS A 14 -5.37 16.06 7.22
N LEU A 15 -4.60 17.09 7.52
CA LEU A 15 -3.37 17.42 6.83
C LEU A 15 -2.16 17.28 7.75
N ALA A 16 -0.99 17.08 7.16
CA ALA A 16 0.29 17.03 7.86
C ALA A 16 1.42 17.46 6.94
N GLU A 17 2.52 17.93 7.52
CA GLU A 17 3.75 18.18 6.77
C GLU A 17 4.40 16.84 6.41
N SER A 18 4.82 16.69 5.15
CA SER A 18 5.47 15.47 4.65
C SER A 18 6.73 15.13 5.44
N LYS A 19 6.96 13.83 5.67
CA LYS A 19 8.14 13.30 6.37
C LYS A 19 9.13 12.61 5.41
N ILE A 20 8.83 12.57 4.11
CA ILE A 20 9.71 11.90 3.15
C ILE A 20 10.75 12.86 2.58
N PRO A 21 11.96 12.37 2.27
CA PRO A 21 13.03 13.19 1.69
C PRO A 21 12.60 13.86 0.38
N GLY A 22 12.92 15.15 0.23
CA GLY A 22 12.59 15.94 -0.94
C GLY A 22 11.18 16.54 -0.96
N MET A 23 10.43 16.35 0.13
CA MET A 23 9.08 16.89 0.29
C MET A 23 8.94 17.78 1.54
N GLU A 24 10.05 18.27 2.06
CA GLU A 24 10.10 19.08 3.28
C GLU A 24 9.23 20.35 3.12
N GLY A 25 8.43 20.64 4.12
CA GLY A 25 7.52 21.80 4.13
C GLY A 25 6.23 21.60 3.31
N LYS A 26 6.10 20.51 2.56
CA LYS A 26 4.89 20.24 1.80
C LYS A 26 3.78 19.69 2.67
N ILE A 27 2.61 20.32 2.61
CA ILE A 27 1.41 19.84 3.32
C ILE A 27 0.71 18.79 2.45
N VAL A 28 0.45 17.64 3.05
CA VAL A 28 -0.13 16.46 2.38
C VAL A 28 -1.32 15.92 3.16
N ASN A 29 -2.15 15.13 2.49
CA ASN A 29 -3.24 14.41 3.13
C ASN A 29 -2.68 13.37 4.13
N ARG A 30 -3.24 13.34 5.34
CA ARG A 30 -2.79 12.43 6.39
C ARG A 30 -2.95 10.95 6.04
N CYS A 31 -3.79 10.60 5.07
CA CYS A 31 -3.88 9.22 4.58
C CYS A 31 -2.62 8.74 3.84
N THR A 32 -1.83 9.65 3.28
CA THR A 32 -0.55 9.33 2.60
C THR A 32 0.67 9.73 3.43
N HIS A 33 0.44 10.37 4.59
CA HIS A 33 1.50 10.83 5.50
C HIS A 33 2.15 9.65 6.23
N ILE A 34 3.46 9.73 6.43
CA ILE A 34 4.22 8.79 7.26
C ILE A 34 4.23 9.27 8.71
N HIS A 35 3.70 8.46 9.60
CA HIS A 35 3.54 8.80 11.02
C HIS A 35 4.88 8.67 11.74
N GLY A 36 5.47 9.79 12.11
CA GLY A 36 6.77 9.84 12.81
C GLY A 36 6.64 10.01 14.33
N SER A 37 5.42 10.14 14.86
CA SER A 37 5.21 10.42 16.28
C SER A 37 3.90 9.86 16.81
N LYS A 38 3.80 9.78 18.14
CA LYS A 38 2.55 9.44 18.83
C LYS A 38 1.43 10.45 18.49
N GLU A 39 1.79 11.73 18.35
CA GLU A 39 0.83 12.77 17.98
C GLU A 39 0.27 12.55 16.58
N ASP A 40 1.10 12.19 15.60
CA ASP A 40 0.65 11.83 14.25
C ASP A 40 -0.38 10.70 14.28
N LEU A 41 -0.12 9.66 15.09
CA LEU A 41 -1.05 8.53 15.25
C LEU A 41 -2.37 8.95 15.89
N LEU A 42 -2.33 9.83 16.91
CA LEU A 42 -3.54 10.36 17.54
C LEU A 42 -4.37 11.19 16.54
N LYS A 43 -3.72 12.08 15.77
CA LYS A 43 -4.39 12.87 14.73
C LYS A 43 -4.97 11.97 13.63
N LYS A 44 -4.26 10.92 13.22
CA LYS A 44 -4.78 9.91 12.27
C LYS A 44 -6.05 9.26 12.82
N GLN A 45 -6.09 8.89 14.10
CA GLN A 45 -7.29 8.29 14.72
C GLN A 45 -8.45 9.31 14.78
N LEU A 46 -8.17 10.56 15.10
CA LEU A 46 -9.18 11.62 15.12
C LEU A 46 -9.75 11.87 13.71
N MET A 47 -8.90 11.93 12.70
CA MET A 47 -9.30 12.04 11.30
C MET A 47 -10.20 10.86 10.89
N THR A 48 -9.78 9.64 11.20
CA THR A 48 -10.56 8.44 10.88
C THR A 48 -11.96 8.51 11.51
N ARG A 49 -12.05 8.86 12.79
CA ARG A 49 -13.34 9.02 13.50
C ARG A 49 -14.20 10.11 12.87
N LEU A 50 -13.61 11.27 12.59
CA LEU A 50 -14.32 12.39 11.96
C LEU A 50 -14.93 11.99 10.63
N ILE A 51 -14.13 11.38 9.73
CA ILE A 51 -14.59 10.98 8.42
C ILE A 51 -15.64 9.88 8.52
N CYS A 52 -15.41 8.86 9.36
CA CYS A 52 -16.38 7.77 9.57
C CYS A 52 -17.73 8.28 10.10
N HIS A 53 -17.73 9.26 10.99
CA HIS A 53 -18.97 9.93 11.43
C HIS A 53 -19.70 10.64 10.29
N ARG A 54 -18.97 11.32 9.43
CA ARG A 54 -19.52 12.07 8.30
C ARG A 54 -20.12 11.19 7.22
N VAL A 55 -19.50 10.03 6.96
CA VAL A 55 -19.96 9.10 5.91
C VAL A 55 -20.90 8.01 6.43
N GLY A 56 -21.11 7.93 7.73
CA GLY A 56 -21.96 6.91 8.35
C GLY A 56 -21.36 5.50 8.30
N GLY A 57 -20.04 5.36 8.14
CA GLY A 57 -19.38 4.06 8.02
C GLY A 57 -17.86 4.15 7.91
N CYS A 58 -17.23 3.11 7.39
CA CYS A 58 -15.78 3.07 7.21
C CYS A 58 -15.34 4.01 6.08
N MET A 59 -14.28 4.81 6.34
CA MET A 59 -13.69 5.68 5.32
C MET A 59 -12.94 4.94 4.21
N GLN A 60 -12.60 3.69 4.42
CA GLN A 60 -11.91 2.75 3.51
C GLN A 60 -10.53 3.19 2.97
N ARG A 61 -9.95 4.30 3.46
CA ARG A 61 -8.56 4.71 3.16
C ARG A 61 -7.56 4.26 4.24
N CYS A 62 -8.02 3.72 5.38
CA CYS A 62 -7.17 3.32 6.49
C CYS A 62 -6.20 2.20 6.12
N MET A 63 -6.66 1.21 5.36
CA MET A 63 -5.81 0.08 4.94
C MET A 63 -4.60 0.53 4.12
N GLY A 64 -4.79 1.42 3.15
CA GLY A 64 -3.69 1.98 2.36
C GLY A 64 -2.73 2.79 3.22
N SER A 65 -3.26 3.65 4.10
CA SER A 65 -2.43 4.42 5.03
C SER A 65 -1.58 3.52 5.93
N ASP A 66 -2.18 2.46 6.49
CA ASP A 66 -1.46 1.53 7.36
C ASP A 66 -0.42 0.73 6.57
N ALA A 67 -0.74 0.31 5.34
CA ALA A 67 0.21 -0.38 4.47
C ALA A 67 1.42 0.49 4.10
N LEU A 68 1.21 1.75 3.73
CA LEU A 68 2.29 2.69 3.42
C LEU A 68 3.24 2.88 4.62
N ASN A 69 2.68 3.04 5.82
CA ASN A 69 3.47 3.21 7.05
C ASN A 69 4.23 1.93 7.44
N ALA A 70 3.61 0.76 7.29
CA ALA A 70 4.26 -0.52 7.51
C ALA A 70 5.42 -0.75 6.52
N LEU A 71 5.17 -0.50 5.23
CA LEU A 71 6.19 -0.62 4.18
C LEU A 71 7.36 0.33 4.42
N PHE A 72 7.10 1.56 4.90
CA PHE A 72 8.15 2.52 5.19
C PHE A 72 9.16 1.99 6.21
N SER A 73 8.68 1.37 7.29
CA SER A 73 9.54 0.77 8.29
C SER A 73 10.24 -0.50 7.78
N VAL A 74 9.46 -1.42 7.20
CA VAL A 74 9.98 -2.74 6.78
C VAL A 74 11.00 -2.60 5.64
N THR A 75 10.79 -1.72 4.68
CA THR A 75 11.76 -1.53 3.58
C THR A 75 13.05 -0.91 4.06
N TYR A 76 13.00 0.00 5.04
CA TYR A 76 14.19 0.54 5.68
C TYR A 76 15.00 -0.55 6.37
N ASP A 77 14.35 -1.35 7.21
CA ASP A 77 15.00 -2.44 7.93
C ASP A 77 15.59 -3.49 6.97
N CYS A 78 14.87 -3.80 5.89
CA CYS A 78 15.32 -4.72 4.84
C CYS A 78 16.57 -4.20 4.13
N ASP A 79 16.60 -2.93 3.76
CA ASP A 79 17.77 -2.32 3.11
C ASP A 79 19.00 -2.34 4.03
N GLN A 80 18.82 -2.11 5.35
CA GLN A 80 19.91 -2.21 6.33
C GLN A 80 20.42 -3.65 6.48
N ALA A 81 19.54 -4.62 6.45
CA ALA A 81 19.90 -6.03 6.67
C ALA A 81 20.44 -6.73 5.40
N CYS A 82 19.90 -6.38 4.24
CA CYS A 82 20.13 -7.13 2.99
C CYS A 82 20.86 -6.31 1.91
N GLY A 83 21.10 -5.01 2.13
CA GLY A 83 21.76 -4.13 1.14
C GLY A 83 20.92 -3.88 -0.13
N THR A 84 19.60 -3.92 0.01
CA THR A 84 18.66 -3.64 -1.08
C THR A 84 18.38 -2.15 -1.24
N GLU A 85 17.58 -1.76 -2.24
CA GLU A 85 17.13 -0.37 -2.46
C GLU A 85 15.60 -0.23 -2.39
N TYR A 86 14.94 -1.04 -1.60
CA TYR A 86 13.47 -1.04 -1.49
C TYR A 86 12.95 0.28 -0.90
N HIS A 87 13.60 0.78 0.14
CA HIS A 87 13.19 2.03 0.80
C HIS A 87 13.32 3.24 -0.12
N LYS A 88 14.38 3.30 -0.92
CA LYS A 88 14.56 4.34 -1.94
C LYS A 88 13.45 4.31 -3.00
N ARG A 89 13.04 3.11 -3.44
CA ARG A 89 11.92 2.94 -4.38
C ARG A 89 10.59 3.33 -3.76
N LEU A 90 10.38 2.94 -2.50
CA LEU A 90 9.19 3.33 -1.75
C LEU A 90 9.08 4.85 -1.57
N ASN A 91 10.17 5.54 -1.27
CA ASN A 91 10.16 7.00 -1.14
C ASN A 91 9.71 7.69 -2.43
N LYS A 92 10.16 7.23 -3.61
CA LYS A 92 9.66 7.73 -4.90
C LYS A 92 8.17 7.48 -5.09
N TYR A 93 7.69 6.31 -4.68
CA TYR A 93 6.27 5.98 -4.75
C TYR A 93 5.45 6.85 -3.79
N LEU A 94 5.93 7.07 -2.58
CA LEU A 94 5.30 7.98 -1.61
C LEU A 94 5.25 9.43 -2.12
N GLU A 95 6.33 9.90 -2.73
CA GLU A 95 6.35 11.21 -3.39
C GLU A 95 5.26 11.31 -4.45
N TYR A 96 5.11 10.29 -5.30
CA TYR A 96 4.03 10.22 -6.30
C TYR A 96 2.65 10.23 -5.65
N CYS A 97 2.42 9.40 -4.62
CA CYS A 97 1.15 9.34 -3.90
C CYS A 97 0.79 10.67 -3.23
N GLN A 98 1.76 11.31 -2.58
CA GLN A 98 1.55 12.57 -1.87
C GLN A 98 1.37 13.76 -2.80
N ASN A 99 2.07 13.78 -3.95
CA ASN A 99 1.95 14.84 -4.95
C ASN A 99 0.57 14.85 -5.62
N ASN A 100 -0.06 13.69 -5.74
CA ASN A 100 -1.32 13.50 -6.46
C ASN A 100 -2.51 13.20 -5.53
N ASP A 101 -2.32 13.21 -4.20
CA ASP A 101 -3.32 12.83 -3.18
C ASP A 101 -4.02 11.50 -3.49
N LEU A 102 -3.24 10.48 -3.88
CA LEU A 102 -3.78 9.20 -4.34
C LEU A 102 -4.44 8.43 -3.21
N ILE A 103 -5.54 7.77 -3.55
CA ILE A 103 -6.22 6.84 -2.67
C ILE A 103 -5.59 5.47 -2.84
N CYS A 104 -4.86 5.02 -1.81
CA CYS A 104 -4.28 3.69 -1.79
C CYS A 104 -5.18 2.72 -1.04
N ASN A 105 -5.28 1.49 -1.53
CA ASN A 105 -5.83 0.35 -0.82
C ASN A 105 -4.75 -0.71 -0.60
N CYS A 106 -5.01 -1.67 0.27
CA CYS A 106 -4.12 -2.82 0.51
C CYS A 106 -4.85 -4.12 0.23
N ALA A 107 -4.43 -4.81 -0.81
CA ALA A 107 -4.91 -6.15 -1.14
C ALA A 107 -4.09 -7.19 -0.40
N GLN A 108 -4.58 -7.60 0.76
CA GLN A 108 -3.85 -8.47 1.68
C GLN A 108 -4.31 -9.93 1.61
N THR A 109 -5.62 -10.18 1.63
CA THR A 109 -6.17 -11.51 1.81
C THR A 109 -6.07 -12.36 0.56
N ASP A 110 -5.36 -13.48 0.65
CA ASP A 110 -5.28 -14.48 -0.43
C ASP A 110 -6.55 -15.31 -0.54
N VAL A 111 -6.83 -15.80 -1.74
CA VAL A 111 -7.78 -16.87 -1.96
C VAL A 111 -7.30 -18.12 -1.21
N LYS A 112 -8.16 -18.73 -0.39
CA LYS A 112 -7.72 -19.78 0.55
C LYS A 112 -7.33 -21.09 -0.12
N GLY A 113 -7.82 -21.37 -1.33
CA GLY A 113 -7.53 -22.59 -2.05
C GLY A 113 -7.90 -23.87 -1.28
N SER A 114 -7.21 -24.95 -1.55
CA SER A 114 -7.37 -26.19 -0.80
C SER A 114 -6.76 -26.09 0.60
N ARG A 115 -7.54 -26.38 1.63
CA ARG A 115 -7.08 -26.50 3.01
C ARG A 115 -6.47 -27.86 3.34
N ASN A 116 -6.37 -28.75 2.36
CA ASN A 116 -5.74 -30.06 2.56
C ASN A 116 -4.25 -29.89 2.88
N PRO A 117 -3.76 -30.49 3.97
CA PRO A 117 -2.36 -30.38 4.37
C PRO A 117 -1.35 -30.84 3.32
N LYS A 118 -1.77 -31.61 2.32
CA LYS A 118 -0.91 -32.00 1.18
C LYS A 118 -0.54 -30.81 0.30
N TYR A 119 -1.36 -29.75 0.26
CA TYR A 119 -1.18 -28.59 -0.59
C TYR A 119 -0.70 -27.36 0.23
N LYS A 120 0.34 -27.55 1.02
CA LYS A 120 0.86 -26.48 1.90
C LYS A 120 1.52 -25.32 1.14
N ARG A 121 2.09 -25.61 -0.02
CA ARG A 121 2.87 -24.64 -0.84
C ARG A 121 2.04 -24.12 -2.00
N ALA A 122 2.37 -22.93 -2.49
CA ALA A 122 1.64 -22.28 -3.58
C ALA A 122 1.58 -23.17 -4.84
N HIS A 123 2.73 -23.67 -5.28
CA HIS A 123 2.84 -24.53 -6.46
C HIS A 123 2.16 -25.90 -6.33
N MET A 124 1.79 -26.30 -5.12
CA MET A 124 1.07 -27.56 -4.88
C MET A 124 -0.46 -27.39 -4.93
N GLN A 125 -0.96 -26.16 -5.05
CA GLN A 125 -2.39 -25.93 -5.12
C GLN A 125 -2.93 -26.32 -6.49
N PRO A 126 -4.21 -26.77 -6.57
CA PRO A 126 -4.84 -27.11 -7.85
C PRO A 126 -4.90 -25.96 -8.85
N ASP A 127 -4.99 -24.72 -8.35
CA ASP A 127 -4.96 -23.51 -9.14
C ASP A 127 -3.70 -22.70 -8.77
N PRO A 128 -2.71 -22.63 -9.65
CA PRO A 128 -1.49 -21.88 -9.38
C PRO A 128 -1.70 -20.37 -9.26
N ASP A 129 -2.79 -19.87 -9.87
CA ASP A 129 -3.11 -18.43 -9.88
C ASP A 129 -3.92 -17.98 -8.65
N GLN A 130 -4.13 -18.83 -7.66
CA GLN A 130 -4.81 -18.40 -6.44
C GLN A 130 -3.95 -17.49 -5.56
N PHE A 131 -2.61 -17.50 -5.72
CA PHE A 131 -1.69 -16.56 -5.08
C PHE A 131 -1.11 -15.62 -6.13
N VAL A 132 -0.94 -14.35 -5.77
CA VAL A 132 -0.26 -13.40 -6.66
C VAL A 132 1.23 -13.76 -6.71
N HIS A 133 1.73 -13.97 -7.91
CA HIS A 133 3.12 -14.32 -8.19
C HIS A 133 3.62 -13.66 -9.48
N VAL A 134 4.92 -13.57 -9.62
CA VAL A 134 5.55 -13.05 -10.84
C VAL A 134 5.58 -14.16 -11.89
N VAL A 135 5.03 -13.88 -13.06
CA VAL A 135 4.98 -14.80 -14.21
C VAL A 135 6.15 -14.54 -15.16
N GLU A 136 6.49 -13.28 -15.36
CA GLU A 136 7.53 -12.87 -16.29
C GLU A 136 8.23 -11.61 -15.79
N THR A 137 9.53 -11.51 -16.02
CA THR A 137 10.37 -10.36 -15.67
C THR A 137 10.96 -9.72 -16.92
N ASN A 138 11.45 -8.48 -16.79
CA ASN A 138 12.09 -7.72 -17.89
C ASN A 138 11.17 -7.45 -19.09
N VAL A 139 9.88 -7.40 -18.89
CA VAL A 139 8.90 -7.09 -19.95
C VAL A 139 8.98 -5.62 -20.31
N ASP A 140 8.97 -5.31 -21.60
CA ASP A 140 8.91 -3.93 -22.05
C ASP A 140 7.55 -3.30 -21.74
N GLY A 141 7.56 -2.12 -21.13
CA GLY A 141 6.37 -1.40 -20.70
C GLY A 141 6.58 0.11 -20.66
N ILE A 142 5.56 0.81 -20.19
CA ILE A 142 5.57 2.25 -19.97
C ILE A 142 5.42 2.51 -18.47
N GLY A 143 6.34 3.25 -17.89
CA GLY A 143 6.27 3.66 -16.47
C GLY A 143 5.21 4.71 -16.20
N VAL A 144 4.95 4.97 -14.92
CA VAL A 144 3.97 6.00 -14.47
C VAL A 144 4.36 7.42 -14.95
N ASP A 145 5.63 7.64 -15.29
CA ASP A 145 6.14 8.88 -15.85
C ASP A 145 6.00 8.95 -17.40
N GLY A 146 5.33 7.98 -18.01
CA GLY A 146 5.11 7.88 -19.45
C GLY A 146 6.34 7.44 -20.25
N LYS A 147 7.43 7.03 -19.61
CA LYS A 147 8.67 6.62 -20.28
C LYS A 147 8.78 5.10 -20.40
N PRO A 148 9.48 4.62 -21.45
CA PRO A 148 9.79 3.20 -21.57
C PRO A 148 10.54 2.69 -20.33
N CYS A 149 10.11 1.56 -19.80
CA CYS A 149 10.75 0.91 -18.66
C CYS A 149 10.66 -0.61 -18.78
N LYS A 150 11.45 -1.31 -17.96
CA LYS A 150 11.32 -2.75 -17.77
C LYS A 150 10.40 -3.00 -16.60
N GLY A 151 9.45 -3.88 -16.77
CA GLY A 151 8.46 -4.27 -15.79
C GLY A 151 8.44 -5.76 -15.52
N ILE A 152 7.42 -6.16 -14.79
CA ILE A 152 7.09 -7.56 -14.48
C ILE A 152 5.63 -7.82 -14.85
N ILE A 153 5.31 -9.07 -15.21
CA ILE A 153 3.94 -9.55 -15.29
C ILE A 153 3.64 -10.32 -14.02
N VAL A 154 2.58 -9.93 -13.34
CA VAL A 154 2.06 -10.64 -12.17
C VAL A 154 0.71 -11.28 -12.49
N ARG A 155 0.44 -12.43 -11.90
CA ARG A 155 -0.83 -13.15 -12.01
C ARG A 155 -1.25 -13.63 -10.64
N GLY A 156 -2.56 -13.76 -10.43
CA GLY A 156 -3.11 -14.25 -9.18
C GLY A 156 -4.35 -13.50 -8.72
N ALA A 157 -4.86 -13.85 -7.55
CA ALA A 157 -6.08 -13.28 -7.00
C ALA A 157 -5.92 -12.86 -5.54
N LYS A 158 -6.56 -11.74 -5.20
CA LYS A 158 -6.79 -11.27 -3.83
C LYS A 158 -8.28 -11.13 -3.61
N ILE A 159 -8.76 -11.42 -2.40
CA ILE A 159 -10.18 -11.34 -2.03
C ILE A 159 -10.42 -10.31 -0.94
N CYS A 160 -11.68 -9.94 -0.74
CA CYS A 160 -12.13 -9.00 0.30
C CYS A 160 -11.54 -7.59 0.15
N ASN A 161 -11.33 -7.13 -1.07
CA ASN A 161 -10.82 -5.79 -1.36
C ASN A 161 -11.97 -4.84 -1.70
N SER A 162 -12.81 -4.52 -0.72
CA SER A 162 -14.08 -3.81 -0.90
C SER A 162 -13.94 -2.44 -1.58
N ASN A 163 -12.81 -1.77 -1.39
CA ASN A 163 -12.55 -0.45 -1.95
C ASN A 163 -11.84 -0.47 -3.32
N ALA A 164 -11.44 -1.64 -3.83
CA ALA A 164 -10.65 -1.74 -5.06
C ALA A 164 -11.22 -0.98 -6.26
N PRO A 165 -12.57 -0.92 -6.49
CA PRO A 165 -13.14 -0.17 -7.61
C PRO A 165 -13.04 1.36 -7.48
N TYR A 166 -12.66 1.89 -6.32
CA TYR A 166 -12.72 3.32 -5.99
C TYR A 166 -11.37 3.92 -5.58
N VAL A 167 -10.28 3.19 -5.79
CA VAL A 167 -8.93 3.64 -5.44
C VAL A 167 -8.09 3.86 -6.68
N ASP A 168 -7.09 4.72 -6.54
CA ASP A 168 -6.13 4.99 -7.61
C ASP A 168 -5.04 3.91 -7.66
N GLU A 169 -4.67 3.39 -6.46
CA GLU A 169 -3.55 2.46 -6.31
C GLU A 169 -3.91 1.29 -5.40
N ILE A 170 -3.46 0.10 -5.74
CA ILE A 170 -3.63 -1.11 -4.92
C ILE A 170 -2.26 -1.67 -4.55
N ILE A 171 -1.94 -1.61 -3.25
CA ILE A 171 -0.75 -2.23 -2.69
C ILE A 171 -1.04 -3.72 -2.49
N VAL A 172 -0.37 -4.58 -3.24
CA VAL A 172 -0.55 -6.03 -3.14
C VAL A 172 0.49 -6.59 -2.17
N ASN A 173 0.02 -7.09 -1.03
CA ASN A 173 0.90 -7.68 -0.01
C ASN A 173 0.73 -9.20 0.02
N PRO A 174 1.82 -9.98 0.08
CA PRO A 174 1.75 -11.40 0.38
C PRO A 174 1.29 -11.59 1.83
N THR A 175 0.39 -12.56 2.07
CA THR A 175 -0.01 -12.97 3.43
C THR A 175 0.41 -14.40 3.73
N LYS A 176 0.84 -15.13 2.71
CA LYS A 176 1.41 -16.45 2.88
C LYS A 176 2.90 -16.33 3.20
N PHE A 177 3.36 -17.11 4.19
CA PHE A 177 4.79 -17.31 4.38
C PHE A 177 5.36 -18.05 3.17
N MET A 178 6.32 -17.43 2.49
CA MET A 178 7.01 -18.02 1.34
C MET A 178 8.11 -18.95 1.83
N SER A 179 8.20 -20.14 1.25
CA SER A 179 9.32 -21.06 1.47
C SER A 179 10.37 -20.87 0.38
N PRO A 180 11.62 -21.34 0.59
CA PRO A 180 12.67 -21.24 -0.44
C PRO A 180 12.31 -21.87 -1.80
N ASP A 181 11.33 -22.78 -1.81
CA ASP A 181 10.87 -23.47 -3.03
C ASP A 181 9.67 -22.75 -3.69
N ASP A 182 9.10 -21.73 -3.06
CA ASP A 182 8.08 -20.88 -3.66
C ASP A 182 8.82 -19.77 -4.43
N SER A 183 8.65 -19.71 -5.75
CA SER A 183 9.18 -18.61 -6.55
C SER A 183 8.34 -17.36 -6.37
N ASP A 184 9.02 -16.25 -6.41
CA ASP A 184 8.40 -14.91 -6.39
C ASP A 184 7.55 -14.65 -7.63
#